data_9ddcbc9481a77d2a923949f7f3108a92
#
_entry.id   9ddcbc9481a77d2a923949f7f3108a92
#
_cell.length_a   1.000
_cell.length_b   1.000
_cell.length_c   1.000
_cell.angle_alpha   90.00
_cell.angle_beta   90.00
_cell.angle_gamma   90.00
#
_symmetry.space_group_name_H-M   'P 1'
#
loop_
_entity.id
_entity.type
_entity.pdbx_description
1 polymer ?
#
loop_
_entity_poly.entity_id
_entity_poly.type
_entity_poly.pdbx_seq_one_letter_code
_entity_poly.pdbx_strand_id
1 'polypeptide(L)'
;YEITTRLVGSEMCIRDRVLIPAPSFSEYRLSAEAAGAKVLSLMSEPAASFKAFMEEVKNNIQQNSLIYAGNPNNPDGLLLDSRDLSDLIEIADAASSFLVIDESFIDFVGDVYSYRNLSETHSNVIIVTSLTKFYAVPGLRIGCAFLPQAIRDQVNQNLVPWNVNGLAQLYMVHAVKDNEYIEESISFCLMQRAKLVERLKEFPEIKVYPGTVNFVLCELLVKGMDAKALQAKLIHYGIIIRKCGNYEGLDDSFFRVAVRSDIENNKLINALHEVLAK
;
A
#
# COMPACT_ATOMS: atom_id res chain seq x y z
N TYR A 1 10.13 -2.49 -5.86
CA TYR A 1 10.73 -1.27 -6.42
C TYR A 1 11.27 -1.51 -7.84
N GLU A 2 12.16 -2.48 -8.03
CA GLU A 2 12.72 -2.78 -9.36
C GLU A 2 11.69 -3.30 -10.38
N ILE A 3 10.72 -4.08 -9.96
CA ILE A 3 9.69 -4.63 -10.84
C ILE A 3 8.78 -3.51 -11.38
N THR A 4 8.35 -2.59 -10.52
CA THR A 4 7.47 -1.48 -10.94
C THR A 4 8.18 -0.52 -11.90
N THR A 5 9.44 -0.18 -11.65
CA THR A 5 10.25 0.65 -12.55
C THR A 5 10.44 -0.01 -13.92
N ARG A 6 10.60 -1.33 -13.96
CA ARG A 6 10.79 -2.08 -15.19
C ARG A 6 9.52 -2.32 -15.97
N LEU A 7 8.37 -2.36 -15.32
CA LEU A 7 7.07 -2.41 -15.99
C LEU A 7 6.77 -1.13 -16.78
N VAL A 8 7.26 0.01 -16.28
CA VAL A 8 7.08 1.31 -16.96
C VAL A 8 8.15 1.58 -18.01
N GLY A 9 9.38 1.09 -17.84
CA GLY A 9 10.54 1.42 -18.67
C GLY A 9 10.94 0.37 -19.71
N SER A 10 10.19 -0.73 -19.87
CA SER A 10 10.48 -1.68 -20.95
C SER A 10 10.01 -1.11 -22.28
N GLU A 11 10.77 -1.35 -23.36
CA GLU A 11 10.41 -0.97 -24.74
C GLU A 11 9.06 -1.52 -25.21
N MET A 12 8.41 -2.26 -24.34
CA MET A 12 7.20 -3.01 -24.59
C MET A 12 5.95 -2.19 -24.84
N CYS A 13 5.92 -0.98 -24.56
CA CYS A 13 4.91 0.03 -24.86
C CYS A 13 5.24 1.21 -23.95
N ILE A 14 5.77 2.22 -24.52
CA ILE A 14 5.91 3.50 -23.85
C ILE A 14 4.53 3.84 -23.30
N ARG A 15 4.36 3.66 -22.00
CA ARG A 15 3.16 4.10 -21.31
C ARG A 15 3.35 5.58 -21.06
N ASP A 16 2.92 6.40 -22.02
CA ASP A 16 3.09 7.86 -21.94
C ASP A 16 2.36 8.43 -20.73
N ARG A 17 1.40 7.69 -20.18
CA ARG A 17 0.56 8.12 -19.06
C ARG A 17 0.41 7.05 -18.01
N VAL A 18 0.60 7.45 -16.75
CA VAL A 18 0.37 6.63 -15.56
C VAL A 18 -0.66 7.31 -14.67
N LEU A 19 -1.74 6.61 -14.35
CA LEU A 19 -2.81 7.05 -13.47
C LEU A 19 -2.59 6.45 -12.07
N ILE A 20 -2.55 7.30 -11.05
CA ILE A 20 -2.26 6.90 -9.67
C ILE A 20 -3.33 7.47 -8.75
N PRO A 21 -3.97 6.66 -7.87
CA PRO A 21 -4.81 7.20 -6.82
C PRO A 21 -3.98 8.04 -5.86
N ALA A 22 -4.52 9.13 -5.36
CA ALA A 22 -3.91 9.93 -4.32
C ALA A 22 -4.94 10.21 -3.23
N PRO A 23 -4.60 9.91 -1.96
CA PRO A 23 -3.27 9.49 -1.48
C PRO A 23 -2.94 8.01 -1.75
N SER A 24 -1.71 7.75 -2.17
CA SER A 24 -1.18 6.39 -2.34
C SER A 24 0.34 6.35 -2.14
N PHE A 25 0.93 5.17 -2.28
CA PHE A 25 2.38 4.99 -2.07
C PHE A 25 3.20 5.79 -3.08
N SER A 26 4.08 6.67 -2.56
CA SER A 26 4.85 7.64 -3.36
C SER A 26 5.76 7.02 -4.42
N GLU A 27 6.16 5.76 -4.23
CA GLU A 27 7.05 5.08 -5.19
C GLU A 27 6.37 4.75 -6.52
N TYR A 28 5.03 4.74 -6.59
CA TYR A 28 4.34 4.61 -7.87
C TYR A 28 4.69 5.78 -8.79
N ARG A 29 4.57 7.01 -8.26
CA ARG A 29 4.97 8.22 -8.98
C ARG A 29 6.46 8.21 -9.32
N LEU A 30 7.31 8.02 -8.31
CA LEU A 30 8.76 8.09 -8.50
C LEU A 30 9.27 7.08 -9.52
N SER A 31 8.73 5.84 -9.50
CA SER A 31 9.11 4.82 -10.48
C SER A 31 8.62 5.15 -11.89
N ALA A 32 7.41 5.69 -12.03
CA ALA A 32 6.85 6.08 -13.31
C ALA A 32 7.62 7.27 -13.93
N GLU A 33 7.90 8.30 -13.14
CA GLU A 33 8.68 9.47 -13.58
C GLU A 33 10.13 9.10 -13.94
N ALA A 34 10.76 8.20 -13.16
CA ALA A 34 12.11 7.68 -13.47
C ALA A 34 12.15 6.90 -14.79
N ALA A 35 11.03 6.33 -15.22
CA ALA A 35 10.88 5.67 -16.51
C ALA A 35 10.42 6.62 -17.64
N GLY A 36 10.31 7.93 -17.36
CA GLY A 36 9.95 8.94 -18.36
C GLY A 36 8.45 9.08 -18.64
N ALA A 37 7.58 8.42 -17.86
CA ALA A 37 6.14 8.51 -18.04
C ALA A 37 5.55 9.79 -17.44
N LYS A 38 4.47 10.29 -18.04
CA LYS A 38 3.66 11.36 -17.47
C LYS A 38 2.73 10.80 -16.40
N VAL A 39 2.86 11.28 -15.18
CA VAL A 39 2.02 10.84 -14.06
C VAL A 39 0.86 11.80 -13.87
N LEU A 40 -0.34 11.23 -13.75
CA LEU A 40 -1.55 11.93 -13.34
C LEU A 40 -2.03 11.32 -12.01
N SER A 41 -1.98 12.12 -10.95
CA SER A 41 -2.60 11.75 -9.68
C SER A 41 -4.07 12.10 -9.69
N LEU A 42 -4.88 11.10 -9.41
CA LEU A 42 -6.33 11.22 -9.29
C LEU A 42 -6.67 11.39 -7.81
N MET A 43 -6.94 12.64 -7.45
CA MET A 43 -7.10 13.06 -6.05
C MET A 43 -8.43 12.57 -5.48
N SER A 44 -8.39 12.01 -4.28
CA SER A 44 -9.56 11.68 -3.49
C SER A 44 -9.32 12.00 -2.01
N GLU A 45 -10.39 12.16 -1.26
CA GLU A 45 -10.30 12.23 0.20
C GLU A 45 -9.75 10.91 0.76
N PRO A 46 -8.95 10.95 1.85
CA PRO A 46 -8.49 9.74 2.51
C PRO A 46 -9.67 8.85 2.90
N ALA A 47 -9.55 7.56 2.61
CA ALA A 47 -10.62 6.59 2.81
C ALA A 47 -11.93 6.89 2.05
N ALA A 48 -11.85 7.67 0.98
CA ALA A 48 -12.95 7.81 0.03
C ALA A 48 -13.29 6.45 -0.63
N SER A 49 -14.51 6.32 -1.13
CA SER A 49 -14.87 5.12 -1.87
C SER A 49 -14.02 5.00 -3.13
N PHE A 50 -13.58 3.79 -3.44
CA PHE A 50 -12.83 3.50 -4.67
C PHE A 50 -13.59 3.93 -5.95
N LYS A 51 -14.91 4.04 -5.85
CA LYS A 51 -15.76 4.50 -6.93
C LYS A 51 -15.43 5.92 -7.42
N ALA A 52 -15.04 6.83 -6.52
CA ALA A 52 -14.60 8.18 -6.91
C ALA A 52 -13.32 8.12 -7.76
N PHE A 53 -12.36 7.26 -7.37
CA PHE A 53 -11.17 7.02 -8.17
C PHE A 53 -11.50 6.45 -9.55
N MET A 54 -12.42 5.49 -9.64
CA MET A 54 -12.83 4.90 -10.93
C MET A 54 -13.45 5.92 -11.87
N GLU A 55 -14.29 6.83 -11.38
CA GLU A 55 -14.86 7.90 -12.23
C GLU A 55 -13.75 8.82 -12.78
N GLU A 56 -12.75 9.15 -11.96
CA GLU A 56 -11.60 9.91 -12.42
C GLU A 56 -10.75 9.12 -13.42
N VAL A 57 -10.61 7.80 -13.25
CA VAL A 57 -9.94 6.96 -14.26
C VAL A 57 -10.70 7.01 -15.59
N LYS A 58 -12.02 6.83 -15.59
CA LYS A 58 -12.85 6.92 -16.81
C LYS A 58 -12.66 8.22 -17.56
N ASN A 59 -12.61 9.34 -16.83
CA ASN A 59 -12.47 10.67 -17.42
C ASN A 59 -11.07 10.96 -17.97
N ASN A 60 -10.05 10.27 -17.48
CA ASN A 60 -8.64 10.60 -17.74
C ASN A 60 -7.84 9.50 -18.46
N ILE A 61 -8.38 8.29 -18.57
CA ILE A 61 -7.70 7.18 -19.22
C ILE A 61 -7.51 7.46 -20.72
N GLN A 62 -6.36 7.10 -21.24
CA GLN A 62 -6.05 7.10 -22.68
C GLN A 62 -5.60 5.70 -23.09
N GLN A 63 -5.58 5.44 -24.38
CA GLN A 63 -5.00 4.19 -24.89
C GLN A 63 -3.57 4.01 -24.37
N ASN A 64 -3.24 2.78 -24.04
CA ASN A 64 -1.91 2.41 -23.53
C ASN A 64 -1.51 3.10 -22.23
N SER A 65 -2.44 3.45 -21.36
CA SER A 65 -2.14 3.92 -20.01
C SER A 65 -1.72 2.78 -19.07
N LEU A 66 -1.09 3.13 -17.96
CA LEU A 66 -0.85 2.25 -16.82
C LEU A 66 -1.63 2.79 -15.62
N ILE A 67 -2.36 1.95 -14.92
CA ILE A 67 -3.15 2.33 -13.75
C ILE A 67 -2.55 1.61 -12.55
N TYR A 68 -2.27 2.32 -11.46
CA TYR A 68 -1.92 1.72 -10.17
C TYR A 68 -3.12 1.69 -9.24
N ALA A 69 -3.21 0.62 -8.44
CA ALA A 69 -4.14 0.51 -7.32
C ALA A 69 -3.49 -0.27 -6.18
N GLY A 70 -3.62 0.20 -4.94
CA GLY A 70 -3.15 -0.53 -3.75
C GLY A 70 -4.26 -1.42 -3.19
N ASN A 71 -3.98 -2.66 -2.86
CA ASN A 71 -4.93 -3.60 -2.24
C ASN A 71 -4.24 -4.41 -1.11
N PRO A 72 -4.35 -4.03 0.13
CA PRO A 72 -4.87 -2.76 0.66
C PRO A 72 -4.00 -1.56 0.32
N ASN A 73 -4.63 -0.39 0.15
CA ASN A 73 -3.92 0.84 -0.17
C ASN A 73 -3.04 1.32 1.00
N ASN A 74 -2.01 2.05 0.70
CA ASN A 74 -1.13 2.74 1.63
C ASN A 74 -1.16 4.25 1.29
N PRO A 75 -1.67 5.14 2.19
CA PRO A 75 -1.54 5.03 3.65
C PRO A 75 -2.80 4.65 4.44
N ASP A 76 -3.97 4.49 3.83
CA ASP A 76 -5.22 4.30 4.58
C ASP A 76 -5.55 2.84 4.91
N GLY A 77 -4.97 1.87 4.20
CA GLY A 77 -5.19 0.45 4.45
C GLY A 77 -6.54 -0.09 3.96
N LEU A 78 -7.18 0.59 3.02
CA LEU A 78 -8.45 0.14 2.44
C LEU A 78 -8.25 -0.98 1.43
N LEU A 79 -9.15 -1.95 1.49
CA LEU A 79 -9.29 -3.01 0.48
C LEU A 79 -10.08 -2.50 -0.73
N LEU A 80 -9.75 -3.01 -1.89
CA LEU A 80 -10.57 -2.86 -3.08
C LEU A 80 -11.80 -3.78 -3.00
N ASP A 81 -12.96 -3.25 -3.31
CA ASP A 81 -14.16 -4.07 -3.50
C ASP A 81 -14.06 -4.84 -4.84
N SER A 82 -14.49 -6.10 -4.86
CA SER A 82 -14.37 -6.96 -6.04
C SER A 82 -15.17 -6.47 -7.25
N ARG A 83 -16.30 -5.80 -7.01
CA ARG A 83 -17.14 -5.23 -8.08
C ARG A 83 -16.46 -4.01 -8.68
N ASP A 84 -15.97 -3.12 -7.83
CA ASP A 84 -15.23 -1.94 -8.26
C ASP A 84 -13.96 -2.31 -9.04
N LEU A 85 -13.31 -3.41 -8.65
CA LEU A 85 -12.15 -3.94 -9.36
C LEU A 85 -12.52 -4.51 -10.73
N SER A 86 -13.62 -5.26 -10.85
CA SER A 86 -14.10 -5.77 -12.14
C SER A 86 -14.37 -4.64 -13.12
N ASP A 87 -15.07 -3.60 -12.67
CA ASP A 87 -15.34 -2.41 -13.48
C ASP A 87 -14.02 -1.72 -13.93
N LEU A 88 -13.04 -1.63 -13.04
CA LEU A 88 -11.74 -1.04 -13.36
C LEU A 88 -10.96 -1.86 -14.40
N ILE A 89 -11.03 -3.18 -14.32
CA ILE A 89 -10.41 -4.09 -15.30
C ILE A 89 -11.04 -3.89 -16.68
N GLU A 90 -12.37 -3.80 -16.77
CA GLU A 90 -13.08 -3.55 -18.03
C GLU A 90 -12.71 -2.20 -18.65
N ILE A 91 -12.61 -1.14 -17.81
CA ILE A 91 -12.18 0.18 -18.25
C ILE A 91 -10.74 0.14 -18.80
N ALA A 92 -9.84 -0.55 -18.12
CA ALA A 92 -8.45 -0.69 -18.53
C ALA A 92 -8.34 -1.48 -19.84
N ASP A 93 -9.08 -2.57 -19.98
CA ASP A 93 -9.09 -3.42 -21.18
C ASP A 93 -9.60 -2.66 -22.40
N ALA A 94 -10.71 -1.95 -22.27
CA ALA A 94 -11.28 -1.12 -23.33
C ALA A 94 -10.31 -0.03 -23.86
N ALA A 95 -9.39 0.43 -23.00
CA ALA A 95 -8.34 1.39 -23.33
C ALA A 95 -7.00 0.72 -23.70
N SER A 96 -6.95 -0.61 -23.88
CA SER A 96 -5.70 -1.36 -24.10
C SER A 96 -4.62 -1.01 -23.06
N SER A 97 -5.05 -0.79 -21.83
CA SER A 97 -4.24 -0.31 -20.71
C SER A 97 -3.98 -1.42 -19.70
N PHE A 98 -2.90 -1.31 -18.92
CA PHE A 98 -2.57 -2.24 -17.85
C PHE A 98 -3.03 -1.71 -16.49
N LEU A 99 -3.48 -2.64 -15.66
CA LEU A 99 -3.76 -2.41 -14.24
C LEU A 99 -2.71 -3.13 -13.39
N VAL A 100 -2.00 -2.37 -12.56
CA VAL A 100 -1.07 -2.90 -11.55
C VAL A 100 -1.71 -2.79 -10.17
N ILE A 101 -1.96 -3.92 -9.55
CA ILE A 101 -2.50 -4.02 -8.20
C ILE A 101 -1.35 -4.35 -7.23
N ASP A 102 -1.09 -3.43 -6.30
CA ASP A 102 -0.06 -3.63 -5.27
C ASP A 102 -0.68 -4.29 -4.03
N GLU A 103 -0.39 -5.56 -3.85
CA GLU A 103 -0.80 -6.38 -2.73
C GLU A 103 0.28 -6.51 -1.65
N SER A 104 1.14 -5.51 -1.48
CA SER A 104 2.23 -5.53 -0.49
C SER A 104 1.79 -5.69 0.97
N PHE A 105 0.52 -5.54 1.28
CA PHE A 105 -0.06 -5.68 2.62
C PHE A 105 -1.18 -6.73 2.69
N ILE A 106 -1.47 -7.45 1.60
CA ILE A 106 -2.61 -8.37 1.54
C ILE A 106 -2.48 -9.53 2.53
N ASP A 107 -1.27 -10.01 2.78
CA ASP A 107 -1.03 -11.13 3.68
C ASP A 107 -1.49 -10.84 5.13
N PHE A 108 -1.64 -9.57 5.54
CA PHE A 108 -2.20 -9.21 6.86
C PHE A 108 -3.72 -9.39 6.96
N VAL A 109 -4.43 -9.52 5.85
CA VAL A 109 -5.89 -9.71 5.82
C VAL A 109 -6.31 -11.09 5.31
N GLY A 110 -5.40 -11.78 4.63
CA GLY A 110 -5.57 -13.16 4.17
C GLY A 110 -5.88 -13.30 2.69
N ASP A 111 -5.58 -14.47 2.16
CA ASP A 111 -5.65 -14.80 0.72
C ASP A 111 -7.04 -14.67 0.10
N VAL A 112 -8.09 -14.73 0.89
CA VAL A 112 -9.48 -14.55 0.41
C VAL A 112 -9.73 -13.17 -0.20
N TYR A 113 -8.92 -12.19 0.14
CA TYR A 113 -8.97 -10.82 -0.40
C TYR A 113 -7.93 -10.55 -1.49
N SER A 114 -7.13 -11.56 -1.85
CA SER A 114 -6.09 -11.44 -2.88
C SER A 114 -6.67 -11.65 -4.27
N TYR A 115 -6.15 -10.91 -5.21
CA TYR A 115 -6.50 -10.96 -6.63
C TYR A 115 -5.41 -11.62 -7.49
N ARG A 116 -4.46 -12.36 -6.88
CA ARG A 116 -3.31 -12.99 -7.56
C ARG A 116 -3.70 -13.80 -8.80
N ASN A 117 -4.83 -14.50 -8.74
CA ASN A 117 -5.32 -15.34 -9.84
C ASN A 117 -5.80 -14.54 -11.06
N LEU A 118 -6.07 -13.24 -10.93
CA LEU A 118 -6.52 -12.43 -12.05
C LEU A 118 -5.46 -12.30 -13.16
N SER A 119 -4.17 -12.37 -12.82
CA SER A 119 -3.10 -12.34 -13.81
C SER A 119 -3.08 -13.57 -14.75
N GLU A 120 -3.76 -14.66 -14.38
CA GLU A 120 -3.90 -15.84 -15.21
C GLU A 120 -5.08 -15.74 -16.19
N THR A 121 -6.10 -14.97 -15.83
CA THR A 121 -7.35 -14.84 -16.58
C THR A 121 -7.48 -13.54 -17.37
N HIS A 122 -6.70 -12.51 -17.01
CA HIS A 122 -6.72 -11.18 -17.62
C HIS A 122 -5.33 -10.80 -18.13
N SER A 123 -5.21 -10.56 -19.44
CA SER A 123 -3.93 -10.27 -20.09
C SER A 123 -3.36 -8.88 -19.75
N ASN A 124 -4.15 -8.03 -19.10
CA ASN A 124 -3.82 -6.65 -18.75
C ASN A 124 -3.73 -6.40 -17.23
N VAL A 125 -3.83 -7.44 -16.38
CA VAL A 125 -3.75 -7.32 -14.92
C VAL A 125 -2.42 -7.87 -14.41
N ILE A 126 -1.74 -7.06 -13.62
CA ILE A 126 -0.46 -7.35 -12.99
C ILE A 126 -0.64 -7.22 -11.48
N ILE A 127 -0.24 -8.23 -10.72
CA ILE A 127 -0.24 -8.15 -9.27
C ILE A 127 1.21 -8.11 -8.77
N VAL A 128 1.52 -7.15 -7.92
CA VAL A 128 2.84 -7.07 -7.25
C VAL A 128 2.65 -7.23 -5.74
N THR A 129 3.56 -7.94 -5.09
CA THR A 129 3.51 -8.14 -3.65
C THR A 129 4.89 -8.06 -3.02
N SER A 130 4.93 -7.59 -1.78
CA SER A 130 6.15 -7.51 -0.97
C SER A 130 6.06 -8.50 0.18
N LEU A 131 6.97 -9.46 0.19
CA LEU A 131 7.05 -10.45 1.25
C LEU A 131 7.81 -9.93 2.50
N THR A 132 8.36 -8.71 2.42
CA THR A 132 9.22 -8.17 3.48
C THR A 132 8.47 -7.70 4.72
N LYS A 133 7.18 -7.35 4.59
CA LYS A 133 6.39 -6.74 5.67
C LYS A 133 5.77 -7.81 6.56
N PHE A 134 5.00 -8.70 5.97
CA PHE A 134 4.30 -9.75 6.69
C PHE A 134 5.28 -10.72 7.36
N TYR A 135 6.29 -11.16 6.62
CA TYR A 135 7.30 -12.10 7.13
C TYR A 135 8.44 -11.42 7.93
N ALA A 136 8.30 -10.13 8.28
CA ALA A 136 9.21 -9.37 9.13
C ALA A 136 10.69 -9.38 8.67
N VAL A 137 10.94 -9.41 7.36
CA VAL A 137 12.29 -9.50 6.77
C VAL A 137 12.64 -8.31 5.85
N PRO A 138 12.55 -7.07 6.35
CA PRO A 138 12.76 -5.88 5.51
C PRO A 138 14.16 -5.82 4.90
N GLY A 139 15.17 -6.42 5.56
CA GLY A 139 16.56 -6.46 5.10
C GLY A 139 16.80 -7.43 3.94
N LEU A 140 15.97 -8.44 3.74
CA LEU A 140 16.15 -9.46 2.69
C LEU A 140 15.77 -8.96 1.29
N ARG A 141 15.03 -7.88 1.17
CA ARG A 141 14.64 -7.24 -0.10
C ARG A 141 14.03 -8.23 -1.10
N ILE A 142 12.85 -8.77 -0.77
CA ILE A 142 12.15 -9.77 -1.58
C ILE A 142 10.68 -9.42 -1.79
N GLY A 143 10.22 -9.65 -3.00
CA GLY A 143 8.84 -9.56 -3.43
C GLY A 143 8.64 -10.40 -4.68
N CYS A 144 7.43 -10.51 -5.15
CA CYS A 144 7.11 -11.19 -6.39
C CYS A 144 6.05 -10.43 -7.19
N ALA A 145 5.95 -10.77 -8.48
CA ALA A 145 4.91 -10.30 -9.36
C ALA A 145 4.22 -11.48 -10.01
N PHE A 146 2.90 -11.42 -10.09
CA PHE A 146 2.06 -12.34 -10.85
C PHE A 146 1.74 -11.63 -12.16
N LEU A 147 2.22 -12.18 -13.25
CA LEU A 147 2.24 -11.55 -14.55
C LEU A 147 1.46 -12.37 -15.58
N PRO A 148 0.67 -11.73 -16.46
CA PRO A 148 0.14 -12.39 -17.63
C PRO A 148 1.26 -13.01 -18.48
N GLN A 149 0.96 -14.14 -19.13
CA GLN A 149 1.96 -14.86 -19.93
C GLN A 149 2.61 -13.96 -21.00
N ALA A 150 1.80 -13.09 -21.61
CA ALA A 150 2.26 -12.21 -22.72
C ALA A 150 3.41 -11.26 -22.34
N ILE A 151 3.51 -10.84 -21.08
CA ILE A 151 4.54 -9.89 -20.63
C ILE A 151 5.62 -10.53 -19.75
N ARG A 152 5.40 -11.77 -19.30
CA ARG A 152 6.34 -12.48 -18.40
C ARG A 152 7.73 -12.59 -18.99
N ASP A 153 7.83 -12.97 -20.25
CA ASP A 153 9.13 -13.16 -20.91
C ASP A 153 9.88 -11.85 -21.06
N GLN A 154 9.18 -10.79 -21.37
CA GLN A 154 9.77 -9.46 -21.53
C GLN A 154 10.26 -8.89 -20.20
N VAL A 155 9.49 -9.06 -19.10
CA VAL A 155 9.93 -8.67 -17.77
C VAL A 155 11.16 -9.50 -17.36
N ASN A 156 11.16 -10.81 -17.60
CA ASN A 156 12.29 -11.68 -17.28
C ASN A 156 13.58 -11.31 -18.03
N GLN A 157 13.50 -10.92 -19.30
CA GLN A 157 14.65 -10.48 -20.09
C GLN A 157 15.29 -9.20 -19.53
N ASN A 158 14.52 -8.37 -18.84
CA ASN A 158 14.97 -7.13 -18.23
C ASN A 158 15.40 -7.26 -16.76
N LEU A 159 15.21 -8.42 -16.13
CA LEU A 159 15.68 -8.64 -14.76
C LEU A 159 17.20 -8.77 -14.73
N VAL A 160 17.84 -8.14 -13.74
CA VAL A 160 19.26 -8.34 -13.51
C VAL A 160 19.54 -9.79 -13.09
N PRO A 161 20.66 -10.40 -13.53
CA PRO A 161 21.07 -11.70 -13.05
C PRO A 161 21.17 -11.70 -11.53
N TRP A 162 20.74 -12.82 -10.91
CA TRP A 162 20.75 -13.01 -9.44
C TRP A 162 20.03 -11.90 -8.65
N ASN A 163 18.92 -11.42 -9.18
CA ASN A 163 18.09 -10.36 -8.59
C ASN A 163 17.54 -10.69 -7.19
N VAL A 164 17.52 -11.94 -6.78
CA VAL A 164 17.13 -12.39 -5.44
C VAL A 164 18.33 -13.05 -4.75
N ASN A 165 18.73 -12.51 -3.60
CA ASN A 165 19.86 -13.08 -2.84
C ASN A 165 19.51 -14.44 -2.23
N GLY A 166 20.54 -15.29 -2.02
CA GLY A 166 20.36 -16.67 -1.56
C GLY A 166 19.72 -16.81 -0.18
N LEU A 167 19.96 -15.87 0.74
CA LEU A 167 19.32 -15.88 2.06
C LEU A 167 17.83 -15.63 1.97
N ALA A 168 17.41 -14.69 1.11
CA ALA A 168 16.00 -14.43 0.86
C ALA A 168 15.30 -15.65 0.27
N GLN A 169 15.93 -16.32 -0.70
CA GLN A 169 15.39 -17.55 -1.30
C GLN A 169 15.22 -18.65 -0.25
N LEU A 170 16.27 -18.92 0.52
CA LEU A 170 16.25 -19.96 1.55
C LEU A 170 15.19 -19.69 2.62
N TYR A 171 15.11 -18.44 3.11
CA TYR A 171 14.12 -18.06 4.10
C TYR A 171 12.69 -18.21 3.58
N MET A 172 12.41 -17.66 2.40
CA MET A 172 11.05 -17.62 1.88
C MET A 172 10.47 -18.97 1.49
N VAL A 173 11.31 -19.94 1.04
CA VAL A 173 10.87 -21.32 0.76
C VAL A 173 10.22 -21.96 1.99
N HIS A 174 10.66 -21.61 3.18
CA HIS A 174 10.10 -22.08 4.45
C HIS A 174 8.99 -21.18 4.97
N ALA A 175 9.20 -19.87 4.98
CA ALA A 175 8.27 -18.92 5.56
C ALA A 175 6.88 -18.93 4.91
N VAL A 176 6.78 -19.06 3.58
CA VAL A 176 5.48 -19.11 2.88
C VAL A 176 4.68 -20.41 3.12
N LYS A 177 5.28 -21.39 3.78
CA LYS A 177 4.66 -22.68 4.14
C LYS A 177 4.35 -22.78 5.63
N ASP A 178 4.73 -21.80 6.42
CA ASP A 178 4.49 -21.74 7.84
C ASP A 178 3.07 -21.25 8.13
N ASN A 179 2.12 -22.18 8.02
CA ASN A 179 0.69 -21.87 8.19
C ASN A 179 0.39 -21.40 9.62
N GLU A 180 1.09 -21.91 10.63
CA GLU A 180 0.92 -21.48 12.02
C GLU A 180 1.29 -20.01 12.17
N TYR A 181 2.46 -19.59 11.69
CA TYR A 181 2.87 -18.19 11.66
C TYR A 181 1.87 -17.29 10.91
N ILE A 182 1.38 -17.77 9.76
CA ILE A 182 0.43 -17.01 8.91
C ILE A 182 -0.88 -16.77 9.67
N GLU A 183 -1.50 -17.82 10.21
CA GLU A 183 -2.78 -17.74 10.93
C GLU A 183 -2.67 -16.91 12.21
N GLU A 184 -1.61 -17.12 13.00
CA GLU A 184 -1.35 -16.34 14.21
C GLU A 184 -1.11 -14.86 13.91
N SER A 185 -0.32 -14.55 12.87
CA SER A 185 -0.01 -13.17 12.49
C SER A 185 -1.24 -12.41 12.01
N ILE A 186 -2.12 -13.03 11.21
CA ILE A 186 -3.39 -12.43 10.77
C ILE A 186 -4.29 -12.18 11.98
N SER A 187 -4.51 -13.19 12.81
CA SER A 187 -5.37 -13.11 14.00
C SER A 187 -4.88 -12.05 14.98
N PHE A 188 -3.57 -12.02 15.22
CA PHE A 188 -2.93 -11.01 16.05
C PHE A 188 -3.13 -9.60 15.51
N CYS A 189 -2.88 -9.40 14.21
CA CYS A 189 -3.03 -8.11 13.56
C CYS A 189 -4.46 -7.59 13.66
N LEU A 190 -5.45 -8.41 13.35
CA LEU A 190 -6.87 -8.07 13.42
C LEU A 190 -7.29 -7.67 14.85
N MET A 191 -6.92 -8.49 15.84
CA MET A 191 -7.26 -8.24 17.25
C MET A 191 -6.60 -6.96 17.77
N GLN A 192 -5.31 -6.82 17.56
CA GLN A 192 -4.56 -5.66 18.07
C GLN A 192 -4.96 -4.36 17.36
N ARG A 193 -5.28 -4.44 16.07
CA ARG A 193 -5.80 -3.31 15.33
C ARG A 193 -7.14 -2.83 15.87
N ALA A 194 -8.08 -3.74 16.10
CA ALA A 194 -9.40 -3.39 16.66
C ALA A 194 -9.26 -2.65 17.99
N LYS A 195 -8.49 -3.20 18.93
CA LYS A 195 -8.21 -2.57 20.24
C LYS A 195 -7.55 -1.19 20.09
N LEU A 196 -6.54 -1.07 19.23
CA LEU A 196 -5.83 0.20 19.04
C LEU A 196 -6.77 1.26 18.46
N VAL A 197 -7.57 0.92 17.46
CA VAL A 197 -8.54 1.83 16.83
C VAL A 197 -9.58 2.32 17.84
N GLU A 198 -10.13 1.45 18.70
CA GLU A 198 -11.07 1.85 19.74
C GLU A 198 -10.45 2.88 20.68
N ARG A 199 -9.24 2.64 21.14
CA ARG A 199 -8.54 3.55 22.05
C ARG A 199 -8.13 4.87 21.37
N LEU A 200 -7.71 4.84 20.11
CA LEU A 200 -7.39 6.07 19.37
C LEU A 200 -8.64 6.95 19.18
N LYS A 201 -9.82 6.36 19.04
CA LYS A 201 -11.10 7.10 18.93
C LYS A 201 -11.53 7.80 20.23
N GLU A 202 -10.94 7.45 21.38
CA GLU A 202 -11.19 8.16 22.64
C GLU A 202 -10.61 9.59 22.62
N PHE A 203 -9.69 9.91 21.71
CA PHE A 203 -9.09 11.23 21.59
C PHE A 203 -9.89 12.10 20.62
N PRO A 204 -10.58 13.16 21.08
CA PRO A 204 -11.28 14.10 20.19
C PRO A 204 -10.31 14.88 19.28
N GLU A 205 -9.04 14.92 19.64
CA GLU A 205 -7.97 15.54 18.87
C GLU A 205 -7.48 14.71 17.70
N ILE A 206 -7.95 13.46 17.56
CA ILE A 206 -7.50 12.52 16.55
C ILE A 206 -8.68 11.99 15.76
N LYS A 207 -8.70 12.22 14.47
CA LYS A 207 -9.59 11.51 13.55
C LYS A 207 -8.90 10.24 13.08
N VAL A 208 -9.55 9.10 13.30
CA VAL A 208 -9.07 7.77 12.93
C VAL A 208 -9.73 7.32 11.64
N TYR A 209 -8.94 6.98 10.65
CA TYR A 209 -9.41 6.49 9.36
C TYR A 209 -9.60 4.97 9.35
N PRO A 210 -10.59 4.44 8.62
CA PRO A 210 -10.76 3.01 8.47
C PRO A 210 -9.57 2.38 7.72
N GLY A 211 -9.41 1.08 7.86
CA GLY A 211 -8.37 0.32 7.17
C GLY A 211 -8.34 -1.10 7.73
N THR A 212 -7.52 -1.99 7.16
CA THR A 212 -7.57 -3.42 7.43
C THR A 212 -6.22 -4.04 7.82
N VAL A 213 -5.13 -3.28 7.73
CA VAL A 213 -3.76 -3.82 7.83
C VAL A 213 -3.05 -3.44 9.14
N ASN A 214 -1.77 -3.75 9.23
CA ASN A 214 -0.91 -3.56 10.40
C ASN A 214 -0.54 -2.09 10.70
N PHE A 215 -1.32 -1.14 10.21
CA PHE A 215 -1.19 0.28 10.54
C PHE A 215 -2.55 0.99 10.56
N VAL A 216 -2.59 2.15 11.19
CA VAL A 216 -3.77 3.01 11.28
C VAL A 216 -3.40 4.41 10.81
N LEU A 217 -4.11 4.94 9.81
CA LEU A 217 -4.01 6.33 9.40
C LEU A 217 -4.82 7.21 10.34
N CYS A 218 -4.23 8.31 10.77
CA CYS A 218 -4.83 9.28 11.67
C CYS A 218 -4.60 10.70 11.14
N GLU A 219 -5.49 11.61 11.50
CA GLU A 219 -5.37 13.04 11.28
C GLU A 219 -5.44 13.76 12.63
N LEU A 220 -4.49 14.66 12.88
CA LEU A 220 -4.45 15.46 14.10
C LEU A 220 -5.32 16.71 13.92
N LEU A 221 -6.33 16.88 14.79
CA LEU A 221 -7.29 17.97 14.74
C LEU A 221 -6.91 19.16 15.66
N VAL A 222 -5.72 19.12 16.25
CA VAL A 222 -5.23 20.16 17.19
C VAL A 222 -4.77 21.38 16.42
N LYS A 223 -5.41 22.52 16.63
CA LYS A 223 -5.00 23.78 16.00
C LYS A 223 -3.57 24.18 16.42
N GLY A 224 -2.71 24.39 15.44
CA GLY A 224 -1.32 24.79 15.67
C GLY A 224 -0.35 23.65 16.01
N MET A 225 -0.78 22.39 15.92
CA MET A 225 0.08 21.22 16.06
C MET A 225 -0.03 20.35 14.81
N ASP A 226 1.08 20.01 14.21
CA ASP A 226 1.19 19.06 13.09
C ASP A 226 1.80 17.74 13.54
N ALA A 227 1.86 16.75 12.65
CA ALA A 227 2.43 15.44 12.93
C ALA A 227 3.94 15.49 13.26
N LYS A 228 4.65 16.53 12.80
CA LYS A 228 6.07 16.74 13.14
C LYS A 228 6.21 17.19 14.60
N ALA A 229 5.38 18.14 15.04
CA ALA A 229 5.35 18.59 16.42
C ALA A 229 4.88 17.47 17.37
N LEU A 230 3.87 16.70 16.97
CA LEU A 230 3.42 15.52 17.71
C LEU A 230 4.54 14.49 17.86
N GLN A 231 5.26 14.16 16.77
CA GLN A 231 6.39 13.24 16.84
C GLN A 231 7.51 13.75 17.74
N ALA A 232 7.82 15.05 17.70
CA ALA A 232 8.86 15.64 18.56
C ALA A 232 8.56 15.45 20.05
N LYS A 233 7.28 15.50 20.43
CA LYS A 233 6.85 15.21 21.81
C LYS A 233 6.88 13.70 22.12
N LEU A 234 6.40 12.84 21.17
CA LEU A 234 6.35 11.40 21.36
C LEU A 234 7.73 10.73 21.44
N ILE A 235 8.76 11.32 20.84
CA ILE A 235 10.16 10.84 20.93
C ILE A 235 10.64 10.78 22.37
N HIS A 236 10.23 11.70 23.25
CA HIS A 236 10.59 11.66 24.67
C HIS A 236 10.06 10.42 25.39
N TYR A 237 9.03 9.78 24.84
CA TYR A 237 8.48 8.50 25.31
C TYR A 237 9.05 7.29 24.53
N GLY A 238 10.05 7.51 23.67
CA GLY A 238 10.65 6.47 22.82
C GLY A 238 9.69 5.97 21.72
N ILE A 239 8.81 6.83 21.22
CA ILE A 239 7.82 6.50 20.19
C ILE A 239 8.09 7.33 18.94
N ILE A 240 8.11 6.66 17.79
CA ILE A 240 8.22 7.28 16.47
C ILE A 240 6.96 6.92 15.67
N ILE A 241 6.29 7.93 15.14
CA ILE A 241 5.14 7.79 14.25
C ILE A 241 5.57 8.05 12.79
N ARG A 242 4.81 7.57 11.82
CA ARG A 242 5.02 7.90 10.42
C ARG A 242 4.26 9.18 10.07
N LYS A 243 4.96 10.27 9.80
CA LYS A 243 4.36 11.50 9.25
C LYS A 243 3.95 11.27 7.81
N CYS A 244 2.74 11.68 7.44
CA CYS A 244 2.15 11.40 6.14
C CYS A 244 2.00 12.63 5.23
N GLY A 245 2.47 13.81 5.62
CA GLY A 245 2.42 15.02 4.80
C GLY A 245 3.22 14.97 3.48
N ASN A 246 4.00 13.90 3.26
CA ASN A 246 4.66 13.65 1.98
C ASN A 246 3.83 12.78 1.01
N TYR A 247 2.66 12.29 1.44
CA TYR A 247 1.73 11.65 0.51
C TYR A 247 0.94 12.72 -0.21
N GLU A 248 0.85 12.62 -1.51
CA GLU A 248 0.05 13.53 -2.30
C GLU A 248 -1.43 13.46 -1.87
N GLY A 249 -2.05 14.60 -1.64
CA GLY A 249 -3.41 14.67 -1.10
C GLY A 249 -3.52 14.66 0.42
N LEU A 250 -2.40 14.52 1.16
CA LEU A 250 -2.37 14.67 2.61
C LEU A 250 -1.55 15.91 3.00
N ASP A 251 -1.92 16.53 4.10
CA ASP A 251 -1.15 17.62 4.70
C ASP A 251 -0.35 17.16 5.93
N ASP A 252 0.31 18.10 6.60
CA ASP A 252 1.15 17.83 7.75
C ASP A 252 0.38 17.44 9.02
N SER A 253 -0.96 17.45 9.02
CA SER A 253 -1.78 16.94 10.12
C SER A 253 -1.86 15.41 10.13
N PHE A 254 -1.57 14.76 9.00
CA PHE A 254 -1.71 13.31 8.86
C PHE A 254 -0.49 12.55 9.37
N PHE A 255 -0.79 11.49 10.11
CA PHE A 255 0.23 10.54 10.58
C PHE A 255 -0.31 9.11 10.57
N ARG A 256 0.60 8.15 10.62
CA ARG A 256 0.27 6.74 10.66
C ARG A 256 1.00 6.07 11.81
N VAL A 257 0.29 5.22 12.55
CA VAL A 257 0.84 4.40 13.63
C VAL A 257 0.82 2.93 13.23
N ALA A 258 1.83 2.18 13.67
CA ALA A 258 1.86 0.73 13.47
C ALA A 258 1.00 0.03 14.52
N VAL A 259 0.32 -1.02 14.11
CA VAL A 259 -0.33 -1.98 15.01
C VAL A 259 0.76 -2.89 15.60
N ARG A 260 0.85 -2.93 16.92
CA ARG A 260 1.90 -3.66 17.65
C ARG A 260 1.30 -4.48 18.80
N SER A 261 2.15 -4.98 19.69
CA SER A 261 1.69 -5.69 20.89
C SER A 261 0.85 -4.80 21.82
N ASP A 262 0.04 -5.41 22.68
CA ASP A 262 -0.73 -4.69 23.73
C ASP A 262 0.16 -3.74 24.54
N ILE A 263 1.37 -4.17 24.90
CA ILE A 263 2.31 -3.37 25.69
C ILE A 263 2.73 -2.12 24.91
N GLU A 264 3.10 -2.26 23.65
CA GLU A 264 3.57 -1.16 22.80
C GLU A 264 2.41 -0.23 22.40
N ASN A 265 1.24 -0.79 22.08
CA ASN A 265 0.03 0.00 21.81
C ASN A 265 -0.39 0.81 23.05
N ASN A 266 -0.36 0.21 24.24
CA ASN A 266 -0.64 0.92 25.49
C ASN A 266 0.38 2.04 25.77
N LYS A 267 1.66 1.81 25.46
CA LYS A 267 2.69 2.84 25.58
C LYS A 267 2.37 4.03 24.68
N LEU A 268 1.95 3.80 23.43
CA LEU A 268 1.52 4.86 22.51
C LEU A 268 0.33 5.64 23.06
N ILE A 269 -0.72 4.95 23.50
CA ILE A 269 -1.93 5.58 24.03
C ILE A 269 -1.64 6.43 25.27
N ASN A 270 -0.84 5.90 26.21
CA ASN A 270 -0.45 6.66 27.42
C ASN A 270 0.35 7.92 27.07
N ALA A 271 1.27 7.80 26.12
CA ALA A 271 2.04 8.94 25.64
C ALA A 271 1.15 10.00 24.93
N LEU A 272 0.14 9.57 24.18
CA LEU A 272 -0.83 10.47 23.57
C LEU A 272 -1.64 11.23 24.62
N HIS A 273 -2.08 10.57 25.70
CA HIS A 273 -2.75 11.25 26.83
C HIS A 273 -1.87 12.35 27.42
N GLU A 274 -0.59 12.08 27.67
CA GLU A 274 0.34 13.07 28.22
C GLU A 274 0.63 14.26 27.27
N VAL A 275 0.62 13.99 25.97
CA VAL A 275 1.00 14.97 24.95
C VAL A 275 -0.18 15.83 24.50
N LEU A 276 -1.41 15.28 24.47
CA LEU A 276 -2.61 15.95 23.96
C LEU A 276 -3.48 16.56 25.08
N ALA A 277 -3.37 16.08 26.33
CA ALA A 277 -4.13 16.60 27.48
C ALA A 277 -3.72 18.04 27.91
N LYS A 278 -2.87 18.70 27.16
CA LYS A 278 -2.37 20.08 27.40
C LYS A 278 -2.76 20.95 26.22
#